data_0340ffc60e7e6e180824fa647afa9df9
#
_entry.id   0340ffc60e7e6e180824fa647afa9df9
#
_cell.length_a   1.000
_cell.length_b   1.000
_cell.length_c   1.000
_cell.angle_alpha   90.00
_cell.angle_beta   90.00
_cell.angle_gamma   90.00
#
_symmetry.space_group_name_H-M   'P 1'
#
loop_
_entity.id
_entity.type
_entity.pdbx_description
1 polymer ?
#
loop_
_entity_poly.entity_id
_entity_poly.type
_entity_poly.pdbx_seq_one_letter_code
_entity_poly.pdbx_strand_id
1 'polypeptide(L)'
;SDCFGRYDPTSTGPNLLPWSEWLYYTQFGDDNRLNKVFPVLAAYYKWLKLNRTWRNGTYWSSGWGTGMDNMPRVPEGYNTIYSNGHTIWLDACLQQIMVANILLKMGFYLERWQEIEEFEDDIKNLSAYINKNMWSERDGFLYDQYADDSLSTTQGIYAYWALHTDVLPKQRLDRLVEHLDDTCKFNRPHRVASLAADNPKYKANGRYWEGGVWPGTNYMVVSGLVEKGYRRLAHDIVMNHYNNVLKVYKKTGTFWEYYAPEDAAPGFMARKEFVGWNGPPPNADLK
;
A
#
# COMPACT_ATOMS: atom_id res chain seq x y z
N SER A 1 17.29 3.81 -8.79
CA SER A 1 16.90 4.74 -9.86
C SER A 1 15.46 4.50 -10.24
N ASP A 2 14.75 5.53 -10.61
CA ASP A 2 13.40 5.44 -11.14
C ASP A 2 13.39 5.09 -12.64
N CYS A 3 12.20 4.95 -13.23
CA CYS A 3 12.05 4.66 -14.65
C CYS A 3 12.58 5.77 -15.59
N PHE A 4 12.95 6.92 -15.05
CA PHE A 4 13.55 8.04 -15.77
C PHE A 4 15.08 8.12 -15.60
N GLY A 5 15.70 7.13 -14.96
CA GLY A 5 17.12 7.08 -14.71
C GLY A 5 17.61 7.99 -13.58
N ARG A 6 16.70 8.58 -12.80
CA ARG A 6 17.07 9.40 -11.64
C ARG A 6 17.51 8.50 -10.50
N TYR A 7 18.49 8.96 -9.76
CA TYR A 7 19.03 8.27 -8.59
C TYR A 7 18.76 9.09 -7.32
N ASP A 8 18.03 8.47 -6.39
CA ASP A 8 17.85 9.02 -5.05
C ASP A 8 18.32 7.98 -4.03
N PRO A 9 19.43 8.26 -3.34
CA PRO A 9 19.99 7.32 -2.36
C PRO A 9 19.17 7.23 -1.08
N THR A 10 18.24 8.17 -0.87
CA THR A 10 17.41 8.21 0.34
C THR A 10 16.09 7.45 0.20
N SER A 11 15.64 7.23 -1.02
CA SER A 11 14.38 6.55 -1.30
C SER A 11 14.60 5.12 -1.78
N THR A 12 13.94 4.19 -1.11
CA THR A 12 13.77 2.81 -1.57
C THR A 12 12.30 2.63 -1.91
N GLY A 13 11.98 1.99 -3.03
CA GLY A 13 10.59 1.70 -3.36
C GLY A 13 9.90 0.81 -2.31
N PRO A 14 8.57 0.70 -2.34
CA PRO A 14 7.82 -0.23 -1.50
C PRO A 14 8.37 -1.65 -1.63
N ASN A 15 8.48 -2.38 -0.51
CA ASN A 15 9.01 -3.75 -0.53
C ASN A 15 7.92 -4.73 -1.00
N LEU A 16 7.64 -4.76 -2.30
CA LEU A 16 6.59 -5.60 -2.89
C LEU A 16 7.13 -6.81 -3.65
N LEU A 17 8.45 -6.92 -3.82
CA LEU A 17 9.06 -8.02 -4.57
C LEU A 17 8.69 -9.41 -3.99
N PRO A 18 8.76 -9.65 -2.66
CA PRO A 18 8.37 -10.95 -2.11
C PRO A 18 6.89 -11.29 -2.37
N TRP A 19 6.00 -10.30 -2.32
CA TRP A 19 4.59 -10.49 -2.64
C TRP A 19 4.39 -10.91 -4.11
N SER A 20 5.03 -10.21 -5.04
CA SER A 20 4.98 -10.55 -6.46
C SER A 20 5.54 -11.94 -6.75
N GLU A 21 6.69 -12.31 -6.17
CA GLU A 21 7.30 -13.63 -6.34
C GLU A 21 6.45 -14.75 -5.71
N TRP A 22 5.80 -14.47 -4.58
CA TRP A 22 4.89 -15.44 -3.96
C TRP A 22 3.63 -15.66 -4.80
N LEU A 23 3.04 -14.60 -5.37
CA LEU A 23 1.92 -14.70 -6.31
C LEU A 23 2.31 -15.50 -7.56
N TYR A 24 3.49 -15.24 -8.12
CA TYR A 24 4.02 -16.03 -9.23
C TYR A 24 4.16 -17.51 -8.85
N TYR A 25 4.77 -17.79 -7.71
CA TYR A 25 4.95 -19.16 -7.23
C TYR A 25 3.61 -19.89 -7.04
N THR A 26 2.63 -19.25 -6.41
CA THR A 26 1.31 -19.86 -6.20
C THR A 26 0.56 -20.14 -7.50
N GLN A 27 0.88 -19.43 -8.57
CA GLN A 27 0.28 -19.63 -9.89
C GLN A 27 0.98 -20.70 -10.72
N PHE A 28 2.31 -20.76 -10.67
CA PHE A 28 3.11 -21.56 -11.59
C PHE A 28 3.85 -22.74 -10.95
N GLY A 29 4.04 -22.75 -9.64
CA GLY A 29 4.76 -23.80 -8.90
C GLY A 29 6.24 -23.93 -9.28
N ASP A 30 6.91 -22.82 -9.65
CA ASP A 30 8.30 -22.82 -10.11
C ASP A 30 9.27 -22.83 -8.91
N ASP A 31 9.57 -24.02 -8.40
CA ASP A 31 10.52 -24.22 -7.29
C ASP A 31 11.92 -23.72 -7.60
N ASN A 32 12.37 -23.84 -8.87
CA ASN A 32 13.70 -23.38 -9.26
C ASN A 32 13.83 -21.86 -9.13
N ARG A 33 12.78 -21.13 -9.54
CA ARG A 33 12.73 -19.68 -9.35
C ARG A 33 12.66 -19.33 -7.88
N LEU A 34 11.77 -19.97 -7.12
CA LEU A 34 11.61 -19.72 -5.69
C LEU A 34 12.92 -19.87 -4.93
N ASN A 35 13.67 -20.97 -5.20
CA ASN A 35 14.99 -21.20 -4.60
C ASN A 35 16.01 -20.11 -4.94
N LYS A 36 15.97 -19.56 -6.15
CA LYS A 36 16.90 -18.51 -6.59
C LYS A 36 16.58 -17.13 -5.99
N VAL A 37 15.30 -16.79 -5.89
CA VAL A 37 14.89 -15.45 -5.47
C VAL A 37 14.87 -15.31 -3.96
N PHE A 38 14.53 -16.36 -3.20
CA PHE A 38 14.38 -16.31 -1.75
C PHE A 38 15.58 -15.68 -1.02
N PRO A 39 16.84 -16.10 -1.22
CA PRO A 39 17.97 -15.52 -0.49
C PRO A 39 18.16 -14.02 -0.79
N VAL A 40 17.85 -13.59 -2.00
CA VAL A 40 17.95 -12.17 -2.39
C VAL A 40 16.85 -11.36 -1.70
N LEU A 41 15.63 -11.88 -1.66
CA LEU A 41 14.50 -11.25 -0.99
C LEU A 41 14.70 -11.16 0.52
N ALA A 42 15.19 -12.23 1.15
CA ALA A 42 15.55 -12.24 2.56
C ALA A 42 16.69 -11.25 2.89
N ALA A 43 17.71 -11.18 2.05
CA ALA A 43 18.79 -10.20 2.20
C ALA A 43 18.30 -8.76 2.07
N TYR A 44 17.37 -8.49 1.13
CA TYR A 44 16.79 -7.16 0.97
C TYR A 44 15.89 -6.76 2.15
N TYR A 45 15.11 -7.69 2.70
CA TYR A 45 14.38 -7.48 3.94
C TYR A 45 15.30 -7.04 5.08
N LYS A 46 16.39 -7.80 5.31
CA LYS A 46 17.39 -7.50 6.35
C LYS A 46 18.08 -6.17 6.10
N TRP A 47 18.36 -5.84 4.84
CA TRP A 47 18.95 -4.54 4.50
C TRP A 47 18.00 -3.38 4.87
N LEU A 48 16.70 -3.49 4.58
CA LEU A 48 15.70 -2.49 4.98
C LEU A 48 15.61 -2.37 6.51
N LYS A 49 15.60 -3.49 7.21
CA LYS A 49 15.62 -3.53 8.68
C LYS A 49 16.83 -2.80 9.25
N LEU A 50 18.01 -2.96 8.65
CA LEU A 50 19.23 -2.32 9.11
C LEU A 50 19.30 -0.82 8.75
N ASN A 51 18.78 -0.43 7.58
CA ASN A 51 19.05 0.89 7.00
C ASN A 51 17.83 1.82 6.97
N ARG A 52 16.60 1.32 7.24
CA ARG A 52 15.36 2.08 7.12
C ARG A 52 14.50 2.06 8.38
N THR A 53 15.10 1.76 9.53
CA THR A 53 14.40 1.76 10.82
C THR A 53 14.85 2.89 11.73
N TRP A 54 13.92 3.31 12.57
CA TRP A 54 14.19 4.09 13.77
C TRP A 54 14.74 3.18 14.87
N ARG A 55 15.27 3.77 15.95
CA ARG A 55 15.84 3.01 17.08
C ARG A 55 14.85 2.05 17.76
N ASN A 56 13.55 2.30 17.63
CA ASN A 56 12.49 1.47 18.18
C ASN A 56 12.06 0.31 17.23
N GLY A 57 12.76 0.12 16.12
CA GLY A 57 12.48 -0.93 15.14
C GLY A 57 11.35 -0.63 14.14
N THR A 58 10.73 0.55 14.23
CA THR A 58 9.73 0.98 13.24
C THR A 58 10.40 1.57 11.99
N TYR A 59 9.69 1.58 10.87
CA TYR A 59 10.24 1.97 9.58
C TYR A 59 9.91 3.41 9.21
N TRP A 60 10.86 4.05 8.52
CA TRP A 60 10.68 5.34 7.89
C TRP A 60 10.79 5.23 6.36
N SER A 61 10.14 6.16 5.67
CA SER A 61 10.19 6.30 4.22
C SER A 61 10.14 7.78 3.82
N SER A 62 9.78 8.06 2.58
CA SER A 62 9.45 9.39 2.07
C SER A 62 8.28 9.23 1.09
N GLY A 63 7.64 10.31 0.68
CA GLY A 63 6.60 10.25 -0.33
C GLY A 63 7.09 9.57 -1.61
N TRP A 64 8.29 9.91 -2.05
CA TRP A 64 8.95 9.26 -3.18
C TRP A 64 9.20 7.77 -2.94
N GLY A 65 9.63 7.41 -1.72
CA GLY A 65 9.92 6.03 -1.33
C GLY A 65 8.68 5.15 -1.26
N THR A 66 7.52 5.70 -0.90
CA THR A 66 6.25 4.96 -0.88
C THR A 66 5.53 4.96 -2.23
N GLY A 67 5.96 5.83 -3.17
CA GLY A 67 5.27 6.09 -4.43
C GLY A 67 4.01 6.95 -4.27
N MET A 68 3.77 7.52 -3.09
CA MET A 68 2.62 8.41 -2.81
C MET A 68 3.10 9.85 -2.60
N ASP A 69 3.75 10.39 -3.63
CA ASP A 69 4.64 11.55 -3.59
C ASP A 69 4.06 12.79 -2.87
N ASN A 70 2.84 13.20 -3.20
CA ASN A 70 2.24 14.41 -2.64
C ASN A 70 1.13 14.15 -1.60
N MET A 71 1.03 12.92 -1.10
CA MET A 71 0.08 12.64 -0.01
C MET A 71 0.49 13.41 1.25
N PRO A 72 -0.43 14.13 1.91
CA PRO A 72 -0.09 15.02 3.03
C PRO A 72 0.14 14.23 4.34
N ARG A 73 1.23 13.47 4.41
CA ARG A 73 1.53 12.53 5.50
C ARG A 73 2.55 13.07 6.52
N VAL A 74 3.44 13.96 6.07
CA VAL A 74 4.49 14.51 6.93
C VAL A 74 4.01 15.79 7.64
N PRO A 75 4.61 16.17 8.79
CA PRO A 75 4.29 17.39 9.48
C PRO A 75 4.47 18.64 8.62
N GLU A 76 3.80 19.72 8.96
CA GLU A 76 3.96 21.00 8.30
C GLU A 76 5.44 21.46 8.33
N GLY A 77 5.88 22.05 7.24
CA GLY A 77 7.28 22.50 7.06
C GLY A 77 8.21 21.47 6.43
N TYR A 78 7.80 20.21 6.35
CA TYR A 78 8.58 19.19 5.65
C TYR A 78 8.13 19.03 4.18
N ASN A 79 9.09 18.70 3.31
CA ASN A 79 8.77 18.35 1.92
C ASN A 79 8.14 16.96 1.86
N THR A 80 6.91 16.88 1.34
CA THR A 80 6.15 15.61 1.28
C THR A 80 6.81 14.55 0.40
N ILE A 81 7.57 14.96 -0.62
CA ILE A 81 8.18 14.05 -1.60
C ILE A 81 9.47 13.42 -1.04
N TYR A 82 10.39 14.25 -0.58
CA TYR A 82 11.77 13.84 -0.31
C TYR A 82 12.11 13.71 1.17
N SER A 83 11.28 14.24 2.06
CA SER A 83 11.54 14.15 3.50
C SER A 83 10.87 12.93 4.12
N ASN A 84 11.54 12.31 5.10
CA ASN A 84 10.90 11.35 5.99
C ASN A 84 10.05 12.01 7.07
N GLY A 85 10.15 13.34 7.24
CA GLY A 85 9.39 14.13 8.22
C GLY A 85 9.62 13.73 9.67
N HIS A 86 10.67 12.99 9.99
CA HIS A 86 10.86 12.30 11.27
C HIS A 86 9.65 11.44 11.69
N THR A 87 8.96 10.89 10.71
CA THR A 87 7.69 10.16 10.85
C THR A 87 7.94 8.66 10.82
N ILE A 88 7.18 7.91 11.61
CA ILE A 88 7.02 6.46 11.44
C ILE A 88 5.98 6.24 10.36
N TRP A 89 6.39 5.61 9.27
CA TRP A 89 5.54 5.38 8.10
C TRP A 89 4.81 4.06 8.23
N LEU A 90 3.49 4.14 8.35
CA LEU A 90 2.63 2.98 8.60
C LEU A 90 2.72 1.92 7.49
N ASP A 91 2.63 2.33 6.23
CA ASP A 91 2.71 1.39 5.10
C ASP A 91 4.06 0.67 5.02
N ALA A 92 5.17 1.38 5.30
CA ALA A 92 6.48 0.74 5.37
C ALA A 92 6.52 -0.33 6.47
N CYS A 93 5.92 -0.07 7.63
CA CYS A 93 5.79 -1.04 8.71
C CYS A 93 4.90 -2.23 8.32
N LEU A 94 3.72 -1.98 7.74
CA LEU A 94 2.78 -3.02 7.32
C LEU A 94 3.34 -3.89 6.20
N GLN A 95 4.01 -3.29 5.22
CA GLN A 95 4.66 -4.02 4.13
C GLN A 95 5.76 -4.94 4.65
N GLN A 96 6.53 -4.51 5.64
CA GLN A 96 7.55 -5.38 6.24
C GLN A 96 6.94 -6.55 7.01
N ILE A 97 5.81 -6.38 7.71
CA ILE A 97 5.07 -7.50 8.31
C ILE A 97 4.57 -8.46 7.22
N MET A 98 3.96 -7.94 6.17
CA MET A 98 3.49 -8.75 5.03
C MET A 98 4.64 -9.55 4.42
N VAL A 99 5.76 -8.89 4.17
CA VAL A 99 6.94 -9.51 3.56
C VAL A 99 7.55 -10.56 4.48
N ALA A 100 7.67 -10.30 5.78
CA ALA A 100 8.16 -11.28 6.76
C ALA A 100 7.28 -12.54 6.78
N ASN A 101 5.95 -12.38 6.76
CA ASN A 101 5.00 -13.51 6.65
C ASN A 101 5.19 -14.32 5.36
N ILE A 102 5.45 -13.64 4.25
CA ILE A 102 5.70 -14.31 2.95
C ILE A 102 7.04 -15.04 2.99
N LEU A 103 8.09 -14.41 3.49
CA LEU A 103 9.42 -15.01 3.59
C LEU A 103 9.42 -16.22 4.55
N LEU A 104 8.63 -16.17 5.63
CA LEU A 104 8.40 -17.34 6.49
C LEU A 104 7.80 -18.49 5.69
N LYS A 105 6.72 -18.25 4.92
CA LYS A 105 6.09 -19.28 4.08
C LYS A 105 7.09 -19.89 3.06
N MET A 106 7.85 -19.03 2.39
CA MET A 106 8.88 -19.45 1.44
C MET A 106 9.98 -20.27 2.13
N GLY A 107 10.50 -19.78 3.26
CA GLY A 107 11.57 -20.43 4.00
C GLY A 107 11.16 -21.78 4.61
N PHE A 108 9.93 -21.88 5.13
CA PHE A 108 9.35 -23.17 5.57
C PHE A 108 9.24 -24.15 4.40
N TYR A 109 8.74 -23.73 3.26
CA TYR A 109 8.61 -24.57 2.10
C TYR A 109 9.97 -25.06 1.56
N LEU A 110 10.99 -24.18 1.59
CA LEU A 110 12.34 -24.46 1.12
C LEU A 110 13.26 -25.10 2.19
N GLU A 111 12.77 -25.35 3.40
CA GLU A 111 13.52 -25.88 4.55
C GLU A 111 14.73 -25.00 4.96
N ARG A 112 14.61 -23.66 4.80
CA ARG A 112 15.67 -22.69 5.04
C ARG A 112 15.50 -21.99 6.39
N TRP A 113 15.46 -22.75 7.45
CA TRP A 113 15.12 -22.35 8.83
C TRP A 113 16.00 -21.23 9.39
N GLN A 114 17.30 -21.31 9.17
CA GLN A 114 18.27 -20.33 9.68
C GLN A 114 18.10 -18.91 9.10
N GLU A 115 17.51 -18.82 7.91
CA GLU A 115 17.33 -17.54 7.22
C GLU A 115 16.07 -16.81 7.66
N ILE A 116 15.13 -17.51 8.30
CA ILE A 116 13.82 -16.98 8.71
C ILE A 116 13.65 -16.84 10.22
N GLU A 117 14.63 -17.25 11.02
CA GLU A 117 14.54 -17.32 12.50
C GLU A 117 14.09 -16.00 13.14
N GLU A 118 14.54 -14.84 12.63
CA GLU A 118 14.23 -13.53 13.21
C GLU A 118 12.86 -12.96 12.78
N PHE A 119 12.23 -13.50 11.75
CA PHE A 119 11.03 -12.87 11.15
C PHE A 119 9.79 -12.94 12.03
N GLU A 120 9.63 -14.00 12.82
CA GLU A 120 8.51 -14.13 13.76
C GLU A 120 8.56 -13.05 14.86
N ASP A 121 9.74 -12.82 15.43
CA ASP A 121 9.94 -11.77 16.43
C ASP A 121 9.74 -10.37 15.84
N ASP A 122 10.18 -10.14 14.61
CA ASP A 122 9.97 -8.88 13.89
C ASP A 122 8.48 -8.60 13.69
N ILE A 123 7.71 -9.59 13.22
CA ILE A 123 6.26 -9.50 13.05
C ILE A 123 5.59 -9.17 14.39
N LYS A 124 5.91 -9.92 15.43
CA LYS A 124 5.34 -9.75 16.77
C LYS A 124 5.59 -8.35 17.33
N ASN A 125 6.85 -7.91 17.30
CA ASN A 125 7.26 -6.64 17.89
C ASN A 125 6.64 -5.46 17.12
N LEU A 126 6.67 -5.50 15.79
CA LEU A 126 6.13 -4.45 14.95
C LEU A 126 4.59 -4.40 15.02
N SER A 127 3.93 -5.55 15.05
CA SER A 127 2.47 -5.64 15.24
C SER A 127 2.03 -5.09 16.60
N ALA A 128 2.76 -5.40 17.66
CA ALA A 128 2.49 -4.85 18.99
C ALA A 128 2.63 -3.33 19.01
N TYR A 129 3.69 -2.80 18.36
CA TYR A 129 3.91 -1.37 18.26
C TYR A 129 2.76 -0.66 17.53
N ILE A 130 2.36 -1.15 16.35
CA ILE A 130 1.28 -0.58 15.53
C ILE A 130 -0.03 -0.55 16.30
N ASN A 131 -0.41 -1.67 16.95
CA ASN A 131 -1.65 -1.75 17.72
C ASN A 131 -1.70 -0.80 18.90
N LYS A 132 -0.56 -0.55 19.53
CA LYS A 132 -0.46 0.31 20.71
C LYS A 132 -0.39 1.79 20.36
N ASN A 133 0.37 2.15 19.31
CA ASN A 133 0.80 3.53 19.10
C ASN A 133 0.26 4.15 17.81
N MET A 134 -0.20 3.36 16.81
CA MET A 134 -0.61 3.88 15.50
C MET A 134 -2.11 3.69 15.20
N TRP A 135 -2.86 3.11 16.13
CA TRP A 135 -4.31 2.93 16.04
C TRP A 135 -5.04 4.01 16.83
N SER A 136 -6.01 4.69 16.21
CA SER A 136 -6.94 5.60 16.87
C SER A 136 -8.25 4.90 17.19
N GLU A 137 -8.52 4.64 18.48
CA GLU A 137 -9.81 4.08 18.90
C GLU A 137 -10.97 5.05 18.62
N ARG A 138 -10.73 6.34 18.67
CA ARG A 138 -11.75 7.35 18.34
C ARG A 138 -12.19 7.22 16.90
N ASP A 139 -11.23 7.18 15.98
CA ASP A 139 -11.50 7.27 14.55
C ASP A 139 -11.72 5.90 13.90
N GLY A 140 -11.30 4.80 14.56
CA GLY A 140 -11.31 3.46 13.96
C GLY A 140 -10.37 3.33 12.77
N PHE A 141 -9.21 3.99 12.85
CA PHE A 141 -8.27 4.09 11.73
C PHE A 141 -6.81 3.98 12.18
N LEU A 142 -5.94 3.56 11.25
CA LEU A 142 -4.50 3.51 11.41
C LEU A 142 -3.84 4.75 10.82
N TYR A 143 -2.88 5.33 11.53
CA TYR A 143 -2.18 6.54 11.12
C TYR A 143 -0.66 6.40 11.19
N ASP A 144 0.04 7.24 10.43
CA ASP A 144 1.45 7.51 10.68
C ASP A 144 1.63 8.17 12.05
N GLN A 145 2.80 7.98 12.67
CA GLN A 145 3.12 8.60 13.95
C GLN A 145 4.29 9.57 13.79
N TYR A 146 4.16 10.76 14.34
CA TYR A 146 5.19 11.78 14.32
C TYR A 146 6.21 11.63 15.45
N ALA A 147 7.31 12.38 15.39
CA ALA A 147 8.41 12.29 16.35
C ALA A 147 8.04 12.71 17.78
N ASP A 148 6.95 13.44 17.95
CA ASP A 148 6.38 13.85 19.24
C ASP A 148 5.33 12.87 19.78
N ASP A 149 5.28 11.68 19.21
CA ASP A 149 4.31 10.61 19.48
C ASP A 149 2.85 10.92 19.09
N SER A 150 2.56 12.06 18.51
CA SER A 150 1.23 12.35 17.98
C SER A 150 0.94 11.55 16.70
N LEU A 151 -0.34 11.30 16.45
CA LEU A 151 -0.77 10.65 15.20
C LEU A 151 -1.02 11.71 14.11
N SER A 152 -0.66 11.35 12.88
CA SER A 152 -1.10 12.09 11.70
C SER A 152 -2.63 12.20 11.67
N THR A 153 -3.16 13.22 11.02
CA THR A 153 -4.61 13.35 10.77
C THR A 153 -5.01 12.88 9.37
N THR A 154 -4.07 12.36 8.60
CA THR A 154 -4.30 11.96 7.22
C THR A 154 -4.84 10.54 7.17
N GLN A 155 -6.09 10.38 6.70
CA GLN A 155 -6.65 9.07 6.35
C GLN A 155 -6.39 8.81 4.87
N GLY A 156 -5.51 7.85 4.58
CA GLY A 156 -5.08 7.53 3.22
C GLY A 156 -5.11 6.04 2.92
N ILE A 157 -5.10 5.74 1.63
CA ILE A 157 -5.15 4.37 1.10
C ILE A 157 -4.01 3.48 1.63
N TYR A 158 -2.90 4.07 2.06
CA TYR A 158 -1.74 3.37 2.61
C TYR A 158 -2.05 2.52 3.86
N ALA A 159 -3.07 2.89 4.64
CA ALA A 159 -3.47 2.14 5.83
C ALA A 159 -4.01 0.74 5.49
N TYR A 160 -4.51 0.54 4.27
CA TYR A 160 -5.12 -0.73 3.85
C TYR A 160 -4.10 -1.82 3.50
N TRP A 161 -2.80 -1.56 3.55
CA TRP A 161 -1.79 -2.62 3.62
C TRP A 161 -2.00 -3.53 4.84
N ALA A 162 -2.71 -3.07 5.87
CA ALA A 162 -3.14 -3.89 6.99
C ALA A 162 -3.98 -5.12 6.58
N LEU A 163 -4.69 -5.06 5.44
CA LEU A 163 -5.46 -6.17 4.90
C LEU A 163 -4.59 -7.38 4.50
N HIS A 164 -3.31 -7.16 4.17
CA HIS A 164 -2.34 -8.20 3.83
C HIS A 164 -1.54 -8.71 5.04
N THR A 165 -2.00 -8.39 6.24
CA THR A 165 -1.38 -8.78 7.50
C THR A 165 -2.44 -9.28 8.48
N ASP A 166 -1.98 -9.83 9.61
CA ASP A 166 -2.85 -10.14 10.76
C ASP A 166 -2.58 -9.17 11.92
N VAL A 167 -2.14 -7.95 11.60
CA VAL A 167 -1.75 -6.94 12.59
C VAL A 167 -2.94 -6.50 13.46
N LEU A 168 -4.12 -6.33 12.87
CA LEU A 168 -5.30 -5.87 13.58
C LEU A 168 -6.19 -7.03 14.05
N PRO A 169 -6.67 -7.00 15.30
CA PRO A 169 -7.77 -7.85 15.70
C PRO A 169 -9.03 -7.56 14.88
N LYS A 170 -9.87 -8.58 14.70
CA LYS A 170 -11.04 -8.53 13.80
C LYS A 170 -11.91 -7.28 13.99
N GLN A 171 -12.19 -6.90 15.23
CA GLN A 171 -13.02 -5.72 15.53
C GLN A 171 -12.42 -4.40 15.02
N ARG A 172 -11.09 -4.24 15.14
CA ARG A 172 -10.40 -3.07 14.60
C ARG A 172 -10.34 -3.11 13.07
N LEU A 173 -10.11 -4.30 12.51
CA LEU A 173 -10.13 -4.48 11.06
C LEU A 173 -11.49 -4.15 10.46
N ASP A 174 -12.59 -4.57 11.10
CA ASP A 174 -13.95 -4.22 10.65
C ASP A 174 -14.15 -2.71 10.60
N ARG A 175 -13.76 -2.00 11.67
CA ARG A 175 -13.86 -0.53 11.72
C ARG A 175 -12.99 0.15 10.65
N LEU A 176 -11.79 -0.35 10.38
CA LEU A 176 -10.96 0.17 9.29
C LEU A 176 -11.62 -0.04 7.93
N VAL A 177 -12.22 -1.20 7.70
CA VAL A 177 -12.90 -1.55 6.44
C VAL A 177 -14.17 -0.73 6.22
N GLU A 178 -14.92 -0.39 7.27
CA GLU A 178 -16.11 0.47 7.18
C GLU A 178 -15.83 1.82 6.49
N HIS A 179 -14.65 2.39 6.66
CA HIS A 179 -14.28 3.63 5.97
C HIS A 179 -14.23 3.50 4.44
N LEU A 180 -13.99 2.29 3.90
CA LEU A 180 -14.02 2.06 2.45
C LEU A 180 -15.45 2.20 1.87
N ASP A 181 -16.46 2.06 2.69
CA ASP A 181 -17.87 2.21 2.27
C ASP A 181 -18.48 3.56 2.70
N ASP A 182 -17.73 4.38 3.41
CA ASP A 182 -18.14 5.72 3.83
C ASP A 182 -18.09 6.72 2.66
N THR A 183 -19.23 7.26 2.30
CA THR A 183 -19.38 8.25 1.22
C THR A 183 -18.74 9.59 1.52
N CYS A 184 -18.49 9.93 2.78
CA CYS A 184 -17.74 11.12 3.17
C CYS A 184 -16.23 10.93 3.05
N LYS A 185 -15.75 9.70 2.80
CA LYS A 185 -14.32 9.35 2.82
C LYS A 185 -13.88 8.69 1.50
N PHE A 186 -13.85 7.36 1.44
CA PHE A 186 -13.26 6.62 0.33
C PHE A 186 -14.27 6.13 -0.71
N ASN A 187 -15.55 6.05 -0.36
CA ASN A 187 -16.61 5.63 -1.27
C ASN A 187 -17.06 6.82 -2.14
N ARG A 188 -16.23 7.16 -3.12
CA ARG A 188 -16.54 8.24 -4.07
C ARG A 188 -17.22 7.66 -5.33
N PRO A 189 -17.78 8.52 -6.22
CA PRO A 189 -18.33 8.10 -7.50
C PRO A 189 -17.43 7.18 -8.31
N HIS A 190 -16.11 7.39 -8.25
CA HIS A 190 -15.08 6.43 -8.67
C HIS A 190 -14.23 6.07 -7.45
N ARG A 191 -14.32 4.83 -6.97
CA ARG A 191 -13.61 4.35 -5.76
C ARG A 191 -12.38 3.52 -6.19
N VAL A 192 -11.34 3.40 -5.36
CA VAL A 192 -11.16 3.96 -4.04
C VAL A 192 -10.24 5.18 -4.13
N ALA A 193 -10.64 6.30 -3.57
CA ALA A 193 -9.79 7.49 -3.53
C ALA A 193 -8.53 7.24 -2.69
N SER A 194 -7.40 7.81 -3.10
CA SER A 194 -6.14 7.66 -2.35
C SER A 194 -6.12 8.40 -1.00
N LEU A 195 -6.88 9.50 -0.90
CA LEU A 195 -7.04 10.33 0.29
C LEU A 195 -8.53 10.43 0.63
N ALA A 196 -8.88 10.37 1.91
CA ALA A 196 -10.26 10.53 2.36
C ALA A 196 -10.82 11.91 1.95
N ALA A 197 -12.08 11.93 1.46
CA ALA A 197 -12.67 13.14 0.88
C ALA A 197 -12.99 14.24 1.89
N ASP A 198 -13.07 13.92 3.18
CA ASP A 198 -13.18 14.88 4.27
C ASP A 198 -11.84 15.55 4.67
N ASN A 199 -10.72 15.13 4.08
CA ASN A 199 -9.43 15.77 4.30
C ASN A 199 -9.36 17.13 3.57
N PRO A 200 -8.89 18.22 4.22
CA PRO A 200 -8.80 19.55 3.60
C PRO A 200 -7.94 19.62 2.34
N LYS A 201 -7.00 18.67 2.16
CA LYS A 201 -6.12 18.58 0.99
C LYS A 201 -6.73 17.76 -0.16
N TYR A 202 -7.87 17.09 0.08
CA TYR A 202 -8.55 16.32 -0.96
C TYR A 202 -8.91 17.17 -2.18
N LYS A 203 -8.74 16.59 -3.37
CA LYS A 203 -9.05 17.24 -4.65
C LYS A 203 -10.01 16.37 -5.47
N ALA A 204 -11.17 16.89 -5.75
CA ALA A 204 -12.24 16.23 -6.50
C ALA A 204 -11.84 15.79 -7.93
N ASN A 205 -10.86 16.46 -8.52
CA ASN A 205 -10.29 16.11 -9.83
C ASN A 205 -9.18 15.06 -9.75
N GLY A 206 -8.87 14.54 -8.56
CA GLY A 206 -7.82 13.57 -8.35
C GLY A 206 -6.43 14.13 -8.64
N ARG A 207 -5.99 15.13 -7.88
CA ARG A 207 -4.65 15.69 -8.03
C ARG A 207 -3.60 14.74 -7.46
N TYR A 208 -3.17 13.77 -8.28
CA TYR A 208 -2.18 12.76 -7.92
C TYR A 208 -2.62 11.97 -6.66
N TRP A 209 -1.88 11.99 -5.54
CA TRP A 209 -2.26 11.29 -4.30
C TRP A 209 -3.14 12.13 -3.35
N GLU A 210 -3.57 13.30 -3.75
CA GLU A 210 -4.58 14.11 -3.06
C GLU A 210 -6.02 13.73 -3.47
N GLY A 211 -6.28 12.44 -3.66
CA GLY A 211 -7.60 11.88 -3.96
C GLY A 211 -7.68 11.05 -5.25
N GLY A 212 -6.62 11.01 -6.07
CA GLY A 212 -6.61 10.19 -7.30
C GLY A 212 -6.92 8.72 -7.03
N VAL A 213 -7.59 8.08 -7.99
CA VAL A 213 -7.92 6.65 -7.97
C VAL A 213 -6.90 5.89 -8.81
N TRP A 214 -6.13 5.04 -8.16
CA TRP A 214 -5.00 4.34 -8.76
C TRP A 214 -5.30 2.85 -8.95
N PRO A 215 -5.10 2.26 -10.14
CA PRO A 215 -5.34 0.83 -10.36
C PRO A 215 -4.55 -0.07 -9.40
N GLY A 216 -3.27 0.25 -9.18
CA GLY A 216 -2.40 -0.55 -8.29
C GLY A 216 -2.88 -0.59 -6.83
N THR A 217 -3.31 0.56 -6.27
CA THR A 217 -3.86 0.58 -4.91
C THR A 217 -5.25 -0.03 -4.81
N ASN A 218 -6.05 0.07 -5.87
CA ASN A 218 -7.32 -0.66 -5.95
C ASN A 218 -7.08 -2.18 -5.92
N TYR A 219 -6.10 -2.68 -6.69
CA TYR A 219 -5.72 -4.09 -6.64
C TYR A 219 -5.30 -4.52 -5.21
N MET A 220 -4.46 -3.74 -4.55
CA MET A 220 -4.04 -3.98 -3.16
C MET A 220 -5.26 -4.06 -2.22
N VAL A 221 -6.17 -3.09 -2.27
CA VAL A 221 -7.37 -3.09 -1.42
C VAL A 221 -8.27 -4.28 -1.71
N VAL A 222 -8.56 -4.53 -2.98
CA VAL A 222 -9.49 -5.60 -3.39
C VAL A 222 -8.94 -6.97 -3.03
N SER A 223 -7.67 -7.25 -3.35
CA SER A 223 -7.04 -8.55 -3.02
C SER A 223 -7.02 -8.79 -1.51
N GLY A 224 -6.69 -7.77 -0.72
CA GLY A 224 -6.71 -7.87 0.73
C GLY A 224 -8.12 -8.06 1.31
N LEU A 225 -9.14 -7.38 0.77
CA LEU A 225 -10.54 -7.59 1.16
C LEU A 225 -11.00 -9.02 0.89
N VAL A 226 -10.65 -9.58 -0.28
CA VAL A 226 -10.97 -10.97 -0.62
C VAL A 226 -10.28 -11.93 0.35
N GLU A 227 -9.00 -11.71 0.65
CA GLU A 227 -8.23 -12.53 1.59
C GLU A 227 -8.83 -12.51 2.99
N LYS A 228 -9.32 -11.35 3.47
CA LYS A 228 -9.98 -11.18 4.76
C LYS A 228 -11.48 -11.52 4.78
N GLY A 229 -12.05 -11.99 3.67
CA GLY A 229 -13.43 -12.45 3.57
C GLY A 229 -14.49 -11.38 3.28
N TYR A 230 -14.12 -10.12 3.03
CA TYR A 230 -15.04 -9.03 2.69
C TYR A 230 -15.42 -9.03 1.19
N ARG A 231 -15.78 -10.19 0.66
CA ARG A 231 -15.97 -10.44 -0.77
C ARG A 231 -17.01 -9.53 -1.44
N ARG A 232 -18.10 -9.19 -0.73
CA ARG A 232 -19.13 -8.29 -1.26
C ARG A 232 -18.56 -6.89 -1.52
N LEU A 233 -17.90 -6.30 -0.54
CA LEU A 233 -17.29 -4.97 -0.68
C LEU A 233 -16.20 -4.97 -1.76
N ALA A 234 -15.37 -6.02 -1.81
CA ALA A 234 -14.38 -6.19 -2.86
C ALA A 234 -15.01 -6.19 -4.25
N HIS A 235 -16.08 -6.97 -4.46
CA HIS A 235 -16.84 -7.01 -5.72
C HIS A 235 -17.39 -5.62 -6.09
N ASP A 236 -18.01 -4.92 -5.14
CA ASP A 236 -18.62 -3.62 -5.38
C ASP A 236 -17.55 -2.57 -5.79
N ILE A 237 -16.35 -2.63 -5.17
CA ILE A 237 -15.21 -1.77 -5.54
C ILE A 237 -14.70 -2.11 -6.95
N VAL A 238 -14.51 -3.39 -7.26
CA VAL A 238 -14.04 -3.84 -8.60
C VAL A 238 -15.01 -3.38 -9.68
N MET A 239 -16.30 -3.63 -9.50
CA MET A 239 -17.30 -3.26 -10.50
C MET A 239 -17.43 -1.74 -10.68
N ASN A 240 -17.30 -0.98 -9.60
CA ASN A 240 -17.26 0.48 -9.67
C ASN A 240 -16.03 0.96 -10.45
N HIS A 241 -14.84 0.48 -10.09
CA HIS A 241 -13.58 0.86 -10.74
C HIS A 241 -13.59 0.46 -12.23
N TYR A 242 -13.92 -0.79 -12.53
CA TYR A 242 -14.02 -1.30 -13.91
C TYR A 242 -14.95 -0.45 -14.78
N ASN A 243 -16.15 -0.18 -14.31
CA ASN A 243 -17.13 0.60 -15.06
C ASN A 243 -16.68 2.05 -15.31
N ASN A 244 -16.02 2.68 -14.35
CA ASN A 244 -15.49 4.03 -14.50
C ASN A 244 -14.29 4.06 -15.48
N VAL A 245 -13.34 3.13 -15.35
CA VAL A 245 -12.22 2.99 -16.29
C VAL A 245 -12.73 2.73 -17.71
N LEU A 246 -13.70 1.84 -17.88
CA LEU A 246 -14.31 1.55 -19.17
C LEU A 246 -14.98 2.79 -19.81
N LYS A 247 -15.70 3.60 -19.01
CA LYS A 247 -16.27 4.86 -19.48
C LYS A 247 -15.19 5.84 -19.96
N VAL A 248 -14.09 5.96 -19.20
CA VAL A 248 -12.95 6.82 -19.60
C VAL A 248 -12.29 6.27 -20.87
N TYR A 249 -12.05 4.97 -20.95
CA TYR A 249 -11.46 4.34 -22.13
C TYR A 249 -12.33 4.59 -23.39
N LYS A 250 -13.65 4.40 -23.32
CA LYS A 250 -14.58 4.68 -24.43
C LYS A 250 -14.54 6.12 -24.91
N LYS A 251 -14.25 7.08 -24.01
CA LYS A 251 -14.16 8.51 -24.35
C LYS A 251 -12.79 8.90 -24.93
N THR A 252 -11.71 8.24 -24.47
CA THR A 252 -10.33 8.71 -24.71
C THR A 252 -9.49 7.75 -25.54
N GLY A 253 -9.93 6.50 -25.73
CA GLY A 253 -9.23 5.47 -26.48
C GLY A 253 -8.00 4.87 -25.78
N THR A 254 -7.75 5.24 -24.51
CA THR A 254 -6.56 4.78 -23.76
C THR A 254 -6.81 4.60 -22.27
N PHE A 255 -5.88 3.91 -21.60
CA PHE A 255 -5.79 3.86 -20.16
C PHE A 255 -4.90 4.99 -19.64
N TRP A 256 -5.21 5.47 -18.43
CA TRP A 256 -4.53 6.59 -17.80
C TRP A 256 -3.82 6.14 -16.52
N GLU A 257 -2.77 6.88 -16.16
CA GLU A 257 -1.97 6.65 -14.99
C GLU A 257 -2.82 6.52 -13.70
N TYR A 258 -3.82 7.40 -13.54
CA TYR A 258 -4.83 7.41 -12.49
C TYR A 258 -6.08 8.18 -12.94
N TYR A 259 -7.11 8.12 -12.13
CA TYR A 259 -8.45 8.64 -12.47
C TYR A 259 -8.97 9.62 -11.43
N ALA A 260 -9.90 10.48 -11.84
CA ALA A 260 -10.61 11.37 -10.92
C ALA A 260 -11.59 10.59 -10.03
N PRO A 261 -11.69 10.91 -8.73
CA PRO A 261 -12.59 10.21 -7.82
C PRO A 261 -14.06 10.63 -7.95
N GLU A 262 -14.34 11.86 -8.41
CA GLU A 262 -15.72 12.38 -8.48
C GLU A 262 -16.39 12.18 -9.84
N ASP A 263 -15.62 11.84 -10.86
CA ASP A 263 -16.09 11.68 -12.23
C ASP A 263 -15.42 10.50 -12.94
N ALA A 264 -16.10 9.96 -13.96
CA ALA A 264 -15.47 9.05 -14.92
C ALA A 264 -14.58 9.86 -15.90
N ALA A 265 -13.44 10.32 -15.40
CA ALA A 265 -12.46 11.14 -16.10
C ALA A 265 -11.03 10.73 -15.71
N PRO A 266 -10.01 11.03 -16.53
CA PRO A 266 -8.62 10.98 -16.10
C PRO A 266 -8.41 11.88 -14.90
N GLY A 267 -7.46 11.51 -14.01
CA GLY A 267 -7.02 12.40 -12.93
C GLY A 267 -6.36 13.65 -13.48
N PHE A 268 -6.36 14.72 -12.69
CA PHE A 268 -5.74 15.99 -13.09
C PHE A 268 -4.23 15.82 -13.35
N MET A 269 -3.79 16.10 -14.57
CA MET A 269 -2.42 15.89 -15.06
C MET A 269 -1.98 14.40 -15.15
N ALA A 270 -2.92 13.45 -15.09
CA ALA A 270 -2.59 12.05 -15.35
C ALA A 270 -1.98 11.87 -16.75
N ARG A 271 -1.03 10.94 -16.85
CA ARG A 271 -0.36 10.63 -18.13
C ARG A 271 -1.13 9.57 -18.89
N LYS A 272 -1.16 9.74 -20.22
CA LYS A 272 -1.64 8.72 -21.15
C LYS A 272 -0.63 7.57 -21.23
N GLU A 273 -1.13 6.37 -21.51
CA GLU A 273 -0.28 5.22 -21.88
C GLU A 273 0.85 4.95 -20.87
N PHE A 274 0.61 5.27 -19.61
CA PHE A 274 1.60 5.12 -18.55
C PHE A 274 1.66 3.67 -18.09
N VAL A 275 2.69 2.95 -18.53
CA VAL A 275 2.85 1.51 -18.22
C VAL A 275 3.22 1.22 -16.77
N GLY A 276 3.73 2.17 -16.01
CA GLY A 276 4.23 1.96 -14.65
C GLY A 276 3.16 1.55 -13.64
N TRP A 277 1.98 2.17 -13.68
CA TRP A 277 0.86 1.89 -12.76
C TRP A 277 -0.35 1.24 -13.44
N ASN A 278 -0.37 1.20 -14.77
CA ASN A 278 -1.41 0.55 -15.58
C ASN A 278 -1.02 -0.85 -16.03
N GLY A 279 0.11 -1.33 -15.56
CA GLY A 279 0.68 -2.60 -15.94
C GLY A 279 0.21 -3.87 -15.21
N PRO A 280 -0.70 -3.87 -14.21
CA PRO A 280 -1.32 -5.12 -13.80
C PRO A 280 -2.07 -5.67 -15.03
N PRO A 281 -1.81 -6.92 -15.43
CA PRO A 281 -2.49 -7.48 -16.59
C PRO A 281 -3.99 -7.47 -16.34
N PRO A 282 -4.82 -7.20 -17.36
CA PRO A 282 -6.28 -7.25 -17.26
C PRO A 282 -6.83 -8.61 -16.79
N ASN A 283 -5.98 -9.63 -16.72
CA ASN A 283 -6.34 -10.98 -16.36
C ASN A 283 -6.25 -11.30 -14.86
N ALA A 284 -5.77 -10.38 -14.02
CA ALA A 284 -5.71 -10.61 -12.58
C ALA A 284 -7.10 -10.63 -11.91
N ASP A 285 -8.11 -10.07 -12.57
CA ASP A 285 -9.47 -9.92 -12.05
C ASP A 285 -10.47 -10.99 -12.56
N LEU A 286 -10.00 -11.97 -13.36
CA LEU A 286 -10.87 -12.93 -14.07
C LEU A 286 -10.77 -14.37 -13.57
N LYS A 287 -10.31 -14.61 -12.32
CA LYS A 287 -10.39 -15.96 -11.71
C LYS A 287 -11.13 -15.95 -10.39
#